data_b6a81a81d60e01ac53a94bd586958bc4
#
_entry.id   b6a81a81d60e01ac53a94bd586958bc4
#
_cell.length_a   1.000
_cell.length_b   1.000
_cell.length_c   1.000
_cell.angle_alpha   90.00
_cell.angle_beta   90.00
_cell.angle_gamma   90.00
#
_symmetry.space_group_name_H-M   'P 1'
#
loop_
_entity.id
_entity.type
_entity.pdbx_description
1 polymer ?
#
loop_
_entity_poly.entity_id
_entity_poly.type
_entity_poly.pdbx_seq_one_letter_code
_entity_poly.pdbx_strand_id
1 'polypeptide(L)'
;MKQNIPTLRRQLRILLVGTTLLQSGLLAQTRNAPSTEHWVSTWATAQSLAPGNVRAGGRAGSALKQAPPQATPPQNGQGRGNNPQGIIPPSLSDQTMRMVVHTSLGGRRIRVQFSVAIGASELTIGSAHIAVSAKESEIVPATDRVLTFNGKPACTIQPGVLMLSDPVELEVAPMSDLAVSIYLPKDTGPPTNHPVGMHTAYISKGDMAGQTIMAEPSTTTAYLWLSSVDVVAESKSFAIVAYGDSITDGYATTRDANLAWPTLLAKRLSANKETVHIAVVNQGISGNQVLRDGAGISALARFDRDVLSRPGVKWMILLEGINDINIRGRNPGPEALTSDELIAGYRQLIERAHSAGIRVIGATIMPEEGVPTASERGEEIRTWVNQWIRTSKAFDAVVDFDAIVRDPQRPMRIRAEFDPGDHIHPNDAGNKAMADAFDLAIFRK
;
A
#
# COMPACT_ATOMS: atom_id res chain seq x y z
N MET A 1 49.66 -40.61 -73.40
CA MET A 1 49.99 -41.74 -72.60
C MET A 1 48.83 -42.09 -71.71
N LYS A 2 48.17 -43.20 -71.95
CA LYS A 2 47.01 -43.73 -71.19
C LYS A 2 47.51 -44.60 -70.11
N GLN A 3 46.97 -44.46 -68.92
CA GLN A 3 47.07 -45.52 -67.91
C GLN A 3 45.70 -45.74 -67.23
N ASN A 4 45.33 -47.02 -67.23
CA ASN A 4 44.12 -47.65 -66.79
C ASN A 4 44.02 -47.69 -65.27
N ILE A 5 42.80 -47.60 -64.79
CA ILE A 5 42.41 -47.84 -63.39
C ILE A 5 41.56 -49.11 -63.36
N PRO A 6 41.85 -50.13 -62.53
CA PRO A 6 40.99 -51.30 -62.38
C PRO A 6 39.98 -51.08 -61.24
N THR A 7 38.75 -51.46 -61.55
CA THR A 7 37.59 -51.53 -60.60
C THR A 7 37.77 -52.73 -59.67
N LEU A 8 37.61 -52.43 -58.33
CA LEU A 8 37.52 -53.45 -57.30
C LEU A 8 36.12 -53.45 -56.70
N ARG A 9 35.33 -54.47 -56.99
CA ARG A 9 34.07 -54.78 -56.32
C ARG A 9 34.38 -55.37 -54.95
N ARG A 10 33.88 -54.82 -53.88
CA ARG A 10 33.79 -55.41 -52.53
C ARG A 10 32.35 -55.60 -52.12
N GLN A 11 32.01 -56.83 -51.81
CA GLN A 11 30.71 -57.26 -51.31
C GLN A 11 30.47 -56.72 -49.87
N LEU A 12 29.29 -56.15 -49.66
CA LEU A 12 28.83 -55.68 -48.36
C LEU A 12 28.07 -56.82 -47.68
N ARG A 13 28.63 -57.34 -46.59
CA ARG A 13 27.92 -58.23 -45.65
C ARG A 13 27.11 -57.35 -44.70
N ILE A 14 25.81 -57.51 -44.72
CA ILE A 14 24.88 -56.87 -43.80
C ILE A 14 24.94 -57.63 -42.45
N LEU A 15 25.43 -57.00 -41.40
CA LEU A 15 25.30 -57.42 -40.03
C LEU A 15 24.08 -56.74 -39.40
N LEU A 16 23.02 -57.52 -39.16
CA LEU A 16 21.88 -57.03 -38.35
C LEU A 16 22.29 -56.97 -36.90
N VAL A 17 22.51 -55.79 -36.32
CA VAL A 17 22.59 -55.54 -34.90
C VAL A 17 21.25 -54.99 -34.44
N GLY A 18 20.53 -55.79 -33.66
CA GLY A 18 19.29 -55.40 -33.05
C GLY A 18 19.55 -54.33 -31.96
N THR A 19 19.11 -53.12 -32.22
CA THR A 19 19.07 -52.06 -31.23
C THR A 19 17.72 -52.07 -30.47
N THR A 20 17.75 -52.55 -29.22
CA THR A 20 16.68 -52.35 -28.24
C THR A 20 16.56 -50.85 -27.96
N LEU A 21 15.51 -50.23 -28.45
CA LEU A 21 15.10 -48.85 -28.07
C LEU A 21 14.62 -48.83 -26.61
N LEU A 22 15.47 -48.39 -25.70
CA LEU A 22 15.07 -47.90 -24.43
C LEU A 22 14.29 -46.58 -24.64
N GLN A 23 12.97 -46.65 -24.56
CA GLN A 23 12.11 -45.45 -24.45
C GLN A 23 12.38 -44.79 -23.08
N SER A 24 13.33 -43.87 -23.02
CA SER A 24 13.44 -42.91 -21.97
C SER A 24 12.27 -41.94 -22.12
N GLY A 25 11.22 -42.14 -21.28
CA GLY A 25 10.13 -41.19 -21.17
C GLY A 25 10.68 -39.85 -20.72
N LEU A 26 10.91 -38.93 -21.64
CA LEU A 26 11.08 -37.51 -21.36
C LEU A 26 9.71 -37.01 -20.85
N LEU A 27 9.57 -36.96 -19.51
CA LEU A 27 8.54 -36.14 -18.90
C LEU A 27 8.84 -34.69 -19.34
N ALA A 28 8.18 -34.29 -20.43
CA ALA A 28 8.11 -32.88 -20.81
C ALA A 28 7.44 -32.16 -19.64
N GLN A 29 8.24 -31.50 -18.80
CA GLN A 29 7.72 -30.43 -17.95
C GLN A 29 7.04 -29.45 -18.87
N THR A 30 5.71 -29.49 -18.87
CA THR A 30 4.90 -28.43 -19.48
C THR A 30 5.30 -27.14 -18.77
N ARG A 31 6.20 -26.36 -19.38
CA ARG A 31 6.36 -24.96 -19.01
C ARG A 31 4.97 -24.36 -19.18
N ASN A 32 4.31 -24.10 -18.04
CA ASN A 32 3.07 -23.35 -18.04
C ASN A 32 3.34 -22.09 -18.86
N ALA A 33 2.58 -21.88 -19.92
CA ALA A 33 2.54 -20.62 -20.63
C ALA A 33 2.36 -19.52 -19.58
N PRO A 34 2.98 -18.33 -19.73
CA PRO A 34 2.79 -17.24 -18.79
C PRO A 34 1.29 -17.05 -18.59
N SER A 35 0.86 -17.09 -17.35
CA SER A 35 -0.56 -17.04 -17.00
C SER A 35 -1.15 -15.77 -17.62
N THR A 36 -2.18 -15.94 -18.44
CA THR A 36 -2.95 -14.84 -19.03
C THR A 36 -3.85 -14.17 -17.98
N GLU A 37 -3.63 -14.48 -16.72
CA GLU A 37 -4.42 -13.96 -15.60
C GLU A 37 -4.18 -12.49 -15.41
N HIS A 38 -5.29 -11.75 -15.33
CA HIS A 38 -5.27 -10.32 -15.10
C HIS A 38 -5.33 -10.03 -13.60
N TRP A 39 -4.15 -9.74 -13.01
CA TRP A 39 -4.00 -9.40 -11.60
C TRP A 39 -4.27 -7.92 -11.35
N VAL A 40 -5.05 -7.64 -10.31
CA VAL A 40 -5.36 -6.28 -9.83
C VAL A 40 -5.16 -6.22 -8.32
N SER A 41 -4.46 -5.21 -7.85
CA SER A 41 -4.36 -4.94 -6.41
C SER A 41 -5.72 -4.53 -5.87
N THR A 42 -6.23 -5.27 -4.86
CA THR A 42 -7.51 -5.00 -4.22
C THR A 42 -7.37 -4.34 -2.86
N TRP A 43 -6.24 -4.53 -2.22
CA TRP A 43 -5.83 -3.86 -0.99
C TRP A 43 -4.32 -3.68 -1.00
N ALA A 44 -3.85 -2.55 -0.49
CA ALA A 44 -2.43 -2.32 -0.27
C ALA A 44 -2.21 -1.29 0.84
N THR A 45 -1.02 -1.30 1.42
CA THR A 45 -0.56 -0.30 2.38
C THR A 45 0.89 0.09 2.13
N ALA A 46 1.20 1.35 2.29
CA ALA A 46 2.56 1.86 2.21
C ALA A 46 3.29 1.62 3.54
N GLN A 47 4.60 1.44 3.47
CA GLN A 47 5.39 1.16 4.67
C GLN A 47 6.11 2.41 5.15
N SER A 48 5.92 2.72 6.43
CA SER A 48 6.54 3.84 7.13
C SER A 48 7.98 3.51 7.54
N LEU A 49 8.78 4.53 7.75
CA LEU A 49 10.10 4.37 8.40
C LEU A 49 9.87 4.07 9.89
N ALA A 50 10.47 3.00 10.40
CA ALA A 50 10.49 2.76 11.82
C ALA A 50 11.26 3.90 12.52
N PRO A 51 10.82 4.36 13.72
CA PRO A 51 11.61 5.29 14.51
C PRO A 51 13.03 4.73 14.72
N GLY A 52 14.05 5.43 14.23
CA GLY A 52 15.46 4.99 14.30
C GLY A 52 16.04 4.42 13.01
N ASN A 53 15.25 4.08 12.00
CA ASN A 53 15.72 3.59 10.70
C ASN A 53 15.97 4.73 9.67
N VAL A 54 16.44 5.88 10.11
CA VAL A 54 16.97 6.88 9.17
C VAL A 54 18.18 6.25 8.49
N ARG A 55 18.14 6.06 7.17
CA ARG A 55 19.25 5.53 6.38
C ARG A 55 20.54 6.24 6.78
N ALA A 56 21.48 5.50 7.35
CA ALA A 56 22.86 5.93 7.54
C ALA A 56 23.55 6.06 6.16
N GLY A 57 23.22 7.08 5.41
CA GLY A 57 23.72 7.30 4.03
C GLY A 57 23.67 8.75 3.57
N GLY A 58 23.04 9.64 4.34
CA GLY A 58 23.14 11.08 4.15
C GLY A 58 24.36 11.60 4.91
N ARG A 59 25.25 12.34 4.24
CA ARG A 59 26.40 13.03 4.81
C ARG A 59 26.11 13.53 6.23
N ALA A 60 27.01 13.20 7.17
CA ALA A 60 27.04 13.77 8.50
C ALA A 60 27.02 15.31 8.40
N GLY A 61 25.88 15.90 8.69
CA GLY A 61 25.69 17.33 8.72
C GLY A 61 24.46 17.62 9.55
N SER A 62 24.67 18.02 10.79
CA SER A 62 23.71 18.42 11.81
C SER A 62 22.77 17.31 12.29
N ALA A 63 23.05 16.87 13.52
CA ALA A 63 22.07 16.20 14.37
C ALA A 63 20.78 17.03 14.34
N LEU A 64 19.77 16.58 13.59
CA LEU A 64 18.41 17.05 13.78
C LEU A 64 18.08 16.73 15.23
N LYS A 65 18.07 17.76 16.07
CA LYS A 65 17.40 17.67 17.36
C LYS A 65 16.05 17.05 17.05
N GLN A 66 15.78 15.88 17.62
CA GLN A 66 14.48 15.24 17.59
C GLN A 66 13.46 16.34 17.79
N ALA A 67 12.49 16.45 16.88
CA ALA A 67 11.31 17.23 17.16
C ALA A 67 10.82 16.76 18.52
N PRO A 68 10.49 17.67 19.45
CA PRO A 68 9.99 17.26 20.75
C PRO A 68 8.86 16.27 20.47
N PRO A 69 8.73 15.19 21.28
CA PRO A 69 7.60 14.27 21.16
C PRO A 69 6.36 15.15 21.13
N GLN A 70 5.52 14.95 20.10
CA GLN A 70 4.30 15.72 19.94
C GLN A 70 3.62 15.74 21.31
N ALA A 71 3.40 16.95 21.85
CA ALA A 71 2.82 17.13 23.16
C ALA A 71 1.56 16.27 23.23
N THR A 72 1.55 15.31 24.15
CA THR A 72 0.34 14.59 24.54
C THR A 72 -0.73 15.64 24.81
N PRO A 73 -1.90 15.57 24.15
CA PRO A 73 -2.99 16.47 24.44
C PRO A 73 -3.28 16.39 25.96
N PRO A 74 -3.63 17.51 26.64
CA PRO A 74 -3.89 17.49 28.07
C PRO A 74 -4.99 16.46 28.36
N GLN A 75 -4.69 15.52 29.23
CA GLN A 75 -5.66 14.56 29.77
C GLN A 75 -6.61 15.32 30.73
N ASN A 76 -7.65 15.92 30.17
CA ASN A 76 -8.78 16.39 30.98
C ASN A 76 -10.09 16.04 30.26
N GLY A 77 -10.74 15.01 30.78
CA GLY A 77 -12.19 14.87 30.83
C GLY A 77 -12.87 14.35 29.58
N GLN A 78 -13.21 13.04 29.59
CA GLN A 78 -14.33 12.42 28.88
C GLN A 78 -14.34 12.53 27.35
N GLY A 79 -13.46 11.75 26.76
CA GLY A 79 -13.46 11.30 25.39
C GLY A 79 -12.28 10.34 25.28
N ARG A 80 -12.51 9.05 25.13
CA ARG A 80 -11.43 8.11 24.82
C ARG A 80 -10.87 8.51 23.47
N GLY A 81 -9.85 9.37 23.48
CA GLY A 81 -9.08 9.72 22.30
C GLY A 81 -8.54 8.43 21.69
N ASN A 82 -9.13 8.01 20.61
CA ASN A 82 -8.58 6.92 19.77
C ASN A 82 -7.25 7.42 19.21
N ASN A 83 -6.13 7.10 19.89
CA ASN A 83 -4.84 7.21 19.23
C ASN A 83 -4.86 6.18 18.07
N PRO A 84 -4.90 6.60 16.80
CA PRO A 84 -5.01 5.69 15.67
C PRO A 84 -3.72 4.91 15.43
N GLN A 85 -2.60 5.37 15.99
CA GLN A 85 -1.32 4.68 15.84
C GLN A 85 -1.29 3.42 16.68
N GLY A 86 -1.13 2.29 16.04
CA GLY A 86 -0.92 0.99 16.69
C GLY A 86 0.41 0.93 17.42
N ILE A 87 0.42 0.22 18.54
CA ILE A 87 1.66 -0.12 19.23
C ILE A 87 2.42 -1.10 18.34
N ILE A 88 3.64 -0.71 17.92
CA ILE A 88 4.51 -1.58 17.14
C ILE A 88 5.39 -2.33 18.13
N PRO A 89 5.30 -3.68 18.18
CA PRO A 89 6.19 -4.47 19.02
C PRO A 89 7.65 -4.31 18.54
N PRO A 90 8.62 -4.30 19.46
CA PRO A 90 10.04 -4.19 19.08
C PRO A 90 10.53 -5.40 18.29
N SER A 91 9.95 -6.56 18.51
CA SER A 91 10.13 -7.80 17.76
C SER A 91 9.00 -8.78 18.08
N LEU A 92 8.86 -9.83 17.27
CA LEU A 92 8.00 -10.98 17.51
C LEU A 92 8.84 -12.26 17.44
N SER A 93 8.53 -13.25 18.29
CA SER A 93 9.21 -14.54 18.32
C SER A 93 8.28 -15.62 18.88
N ASP A 94 8.15 -16.76 18.20
CA ASP A 94 7.17 -17.82 18.53
C ASP A 94 5.75 -17.22 18.69
N GLN A 95 5.36 -16.41 17.72
CA GLN A 95 4.06 -15.71 17.74
C GLN A 95 3.42 -15.72 16.35
N THR A 96 2.09 -15.72 16.34
CA THR A 96 1.27 -15.50 15.13
C THR A 96 0.69 -14.11 15.16
N MET A 97 0.79 -13.41 14.04
CA MET A 97 0.08 -12.16 13.80
C MET A 97 -1.03 -12.39 12.77
N ARG A 98 -2.25 -11.96 13.08
CA ARG A 98 -3.41 -11.95 12.16
C ARG A 98 -3.82 -10.51 11.91
N MET A 99 -3.79 -10.10 10.64
CA MET A 99 -4.12 -8.77 10.17
C MET A 99 -5.38 -8.81 9.35
N VAL A 100 -6.33 -7.92 9.61
CA VAL A 100 -7.56 -7.81 8.84
C VAL A 100 -7.39 -6.73 7.78
N VAL A 101 -7.75 -7.04 6.53
CA VAL A 101 -7.65 -6.14 5.38
C VAL A 101 -9.00 -6.05 4.67
N HIS A 102 -9.41 -4.85 4.25
CA HIS A 102 -10.68 -4.62 3.57
C HIS A 102 -10.47 -4.50 2.06
N THR A 103 -10.89 -5.52 1.31
CA THR A 103 -10.71 -5.57 -0.15
C THR A 103 -11.67 -4.63 -0.87
N SER A 104 -11.21 -3.95 -1.92
CA SER A 104 -12.07 -3.07 -2.74
C SER A 104 -12.70 -3.77 -3.94
N LEU A 105 -12.02 -4.77 -4.51
CA LEU A 105 -12.45 -5.55 -5.66
C LEU A 105 -12.46 -7.03 -5.32
N GLY A 106 -13.45 -7.77 -5.81
CA GLY A 106 -13.53 -9.22 -5.68
C GLY A 106 -12.74 -9.95 -6.77
N GLY A 107 -12.55 -11.26 -6.57
CA GLY A 107 -11.90 -12.15 -7.51
C GLY A 107 -11.94 -13.61 -7.05
N ARG A 108 -11.49 -14.52 -7.93
CA ARG A 108 -11.55 -15.97 -7.67
C ARG A 108 -10.23 -16.59 -7.22
N ARG A 109 -9.12 -15.89 -7.44
CA ARG A 109 -7.78 -16.29 -7.01
C ARG A 109 -7.11 -15.09 -6.35
N ILE A 110 -6.32 -15.36 -5.33
CA ILE A 110 -5.71 -14.33 -4.50
C ILE A 110 -4.24 -14.66 -4.25
N ARG A 111 -3.41 -13.62 -4.11
CA ARG A 111 -2.03 -13.71 -3.63
C ARG A 111 -1.74 -12.56 -2.69
N VAL A 112 -0.79 -12.77 -1.80
CA VAL A 112 -0.39 -11.80 -0.78
C VAL A 112 1.06 -11.40 -0.99
N GLN A 113 1.36 -10.11 -0.84
CA GLN A 113 2.73 -9.61 -0.85
C GLN A 113 3.18 -9.22 0.56
N PHE A 114 4.29 -9.79 0.99
CA PHE A 114 5.00 -9.39 2.19
C PHE A 114 6.24 -8.56 1.84
N SER A 115 6.67 -7.70 2.76
CA SER A 115 7.74 -6.75 2.50
C SER A 115 8.67 -6.59 3.69
N VAL A 116 9.96 -6.68 3.43
CA VAL A 116 11.06 -6.28 4.31
C VAL A 116 11.84 -5.12 3.66
N ALA A 117 11.15 -4.32 2.83
CA ALA A 117 11.78 -3.23 2.07
C ALA A 117 12.41 -2.15 2.97
N ILE A 118 11.88 -1.98 4.18
CA ILE A 118 12.36 -1.03 5.19
C ILE A 118 12.66 -1.82 6.47
N GLY A 119 13.81 -2.39 6.56
CA GLY A 119 14.21 -3.19 7.72
C GLY A 119 15.66 -3.63 7.59
N ALA A 120 16.30 -3.90 8.72
CA ALA A 120 17.69 -4.38 8.79
C ALA A 120 17.77 -5.90 9.02
N SER A 121 16.67 -6.53 9.45
CA SER A 121 16.62 -7.95 9.79
C SER A 121 15.87 -8.77 8.75
N GLU A 122 16.28 -10.00 8.51
CA GLU A 122 15.51 -10.95 7.71
C GLU A 122 14.21 -11.33 8.44
N LEU A 123 13.20 -11.70 7.69
CA LEU A 123 11.94 -12.22 8.21
C LEU A 123 11.79 -13.70 7.85
N THR A 124 11.67 -14.57 8.85
CA THR A 124 11.28 -15.97 8.63
C THR A 124 9.80 -16.15 8.93
N ILE A 125 9.02 -16.52 7.92
CA ILE A 125 7.62 -16.93 8.03
C ILE A 125 7.60 -18.46 8.10
N GLY A 126 7.08 -19.03 9.20
CA GLY A 126 6.99 -20.48 9.42
C GLY A 126 5.73 -21.07 8.78
N SER A 127 4.61 -20.37 8.87
CA SER A 127 3.36 -20.65 8.15
C SER A 127 2.62 -19.35 7.85
N ALA A 128 1.83 -19.36 6.79
CA ALA A 128 1.00 -18.20 6.42
C ALA A 128 -0.34 -18.68 5.88
N HIS A 129 -1.41 -17.99 6.25
CA HIS A 129 -2.77 -18.30 5.85
C HIS A 129 -3.54 -17.06 5.44
N ILE A 130 -4.55 -17.23 4.60
CA ILE A 130 -5.55 -16.23 4.26
C ILE A 130 -6.95 -16.85 4.33
N ALA A 131 -7.89 -16.10 4.92
CA ALA A 131 -9.29 -16.52 5.03
C ALA A 131 -10.22 -15.31 5.00
N VAL A 132 -11.51 -15.52 4.79
CA VAL A 132 -12.53 -14.50 5.05
C VAL A 132 -12.60 -14.28 6.57
N SER A 133 -12.49 -13.00 6.98
CA SER A 133 -12.62 -12.59 8.38
C SER A 133 -14.09 -12.70 8.80
N ALA A 134 -14.35 -13.18 10.00
CA ALA A 134 -15.70 -13.25 10.59
C ALA A 134 -15.90 -12.11 11.61
N LYS A 135 -15.43 -12.29 12.82
CA LYS A 135 -15.54 -11.31 13.88
C LYS A 135 -14.27 -11.31 14.72
N GLU A 136 -13.72 -10.14 15.00
CA GLU A 136 -12.48 -10.02 15.80
C GLU A 136 -11.35 -10.85 15.20
N SER A 137 -10.75 -11.79 15.97
CA SER A 137 -9.72 -12.69 15.46
C SER A 137 -10.25 -13.93 14.75
N GLU A 138 -11.59 -14.08 14.63
CA GLU A 138 -12.22 -15.25 14.05
C GLU A 138 -12.18 -15.22 12.52
N ILE A 139 -11.93 -16.38 11.91
CA ILE A 139 -12.02 -16.60 10.45
C ILE A 139 -13.18 -17.53 10.12
N VAL A 140 -13.66 -17.49 8.87
CA VAL A 140 -14.60 -18.46 8.32
C VAL A 140 -13.81 -19.71 7.91
N PRO A 141 -13.86 -20.85 8.66
CA PRO A 141 -12.93 -21.98 8.47
C PRO A 141 -12.93 -22.59 7.07
N ALA A 142 -14.10 -22.64 6.43
CA ALA A 142 -14.24 -23.18 5.07
C ALA A 142 -13.48 -22.39 4.00
N THR A 143 -13.09 -21.14 4.31
CA THR A 143 -12.36 -20.23 3.43
C THR A 143 -10.87 -20.20 3.69
N ASP A 144 -10.38 -20.88 4.73
CA ASP A 144 -8.96 -20.89 5.07
C ASP A 144 -8.11 -21.52 3.97
N ARG A 145 -7.06 -20.82 3.58
CA ARG A 145 -6.08 -21.26 2.56
C ARG A 145 -4.67 -21.06 3.08
N VAL A 146 -3.90 -22.14 3.01
CA VAL A 146 -2.44 -22.07 3.26
C VAL A 146 -1.79 -21.28 2.12
N LEU A 147 -1.02 -20.26 2.47
CA LEU A 147 -0.16 -19.56 1.53
C LEU A 147 1.18 -20.28 1.43
N THR A 148 1.64 -20.46 0.20
CA THR A 148 2.95 -21.05 -0.08
C THR A 148 3.85 -20.05 -0.81
N PHE A 149 5.15 -20.33 -0.80
CA PHE A 149 6.19 -19.52 -1.44
C PHE A 149 7.05 -20.45 -2.29
N ASN A 150 6.81 -20.45 -3.60
CA ASN A 150 7.41 -21.41 -4.54
C ASN A 150 7.14 -22.87 -4.10
N GLY A 151 5.88 -23.16 -3.73
CA GLY A 151 5.38 -24.45 -3.29
C GLY A 151 5.76 -24.85 -1.85
N LYS A 152 6.41 -23.96 -1.09
CA LYS A 152 6.82 -24.24 0.31
C LYS A 152 5.95 -23.42 1.27
N PRO A 153 5.51 -23.99 2.41
CA PRO A 153 4.68 -23.27 3.39
C PRO A 153 5.45 -22.22 4.19
N ALA A 154 6.79 -22.29 4.19
CA ALA A 154 7.66 -21.39 4.91
C ALA A 154 8.63 -20.67 3.96
N CYS A 155 9.03 -19.47 4.32
CA CYS A 155 10.07 -18.72 3.59
C CYS A 155 10.87 -17.81 4.52
N THR A 156 12.05 -17.38 4.04
CA THR A 156 12.83 -16.31 4.65
C THR A 156 13.01 -15.18 3.65
N ILE A 157 12.62 -13.98 4.06
CA ILE A 157 12.65 -12.76 3.24
C ILE A 157 13.82 -11.89 3.72
N GLN A 158 14.75 -11.59 2.83
CA GLN A 158 15.92 -10.78 3.14
C GLN A 158 15.56 -9.28 3.22
N PRO A 159 16.34 -8.45 3.94
CA PRO A 159 16.20 -7.01 3.96
C PRO A 159 16.17 -6.40 2.54
N GLY A 160 15.27 -5.46 2.30
CA GLY A 160 15.09 -4.82 1.01
C GLY A 160 14.18 -5.57 0.04
N VAL A 161 13.73 -6.80 0.36
CA VAL A 161 12.98 -7.68 -0.55
C VAL A 161 11.48 -7.61 -0.32
N LEU A 162 10.72 -7.71 -1.43
CA LEU A 162 9.29 -7.97 -1.50
C LEU A 162 9.08 -9.45 -1.89
N MET A 163 8.20 -10.17 -1.18
CA MET A 163 7.91 -11.57 -1.44
C MET A 163 6.42 -11.75 -1.74
N LEU A 164 6.11 -12.31 -2.92
CA LEU A 164 4.75 -12.74 -3.26
C LEU A 164 4.54 -14.18 -2.83
N SER A 165 3.36 -14.46 -2.26
CA SER A 165 2.89 -15.84 -2.12
C SER A 165 2.54 -16.45 -3.48
N ASP A 166 2.53 -17.78 -3.55
CA ASP A 166 1.87 -18.46 -4.64
C ASP A 166 0.36 -18.12 -4.64
N PRO A 167 -0.32 -18.10 -5.80
CA PRO A 167 -1.75 -17.87 -5.85
C PRO A 167 -2.55 -19.02 -5.23
N VAL A 168 -3.64 -18.70 -4.51
CA VAL A 168 -4.58 -19.68 -3.97
C VAL A 168 -6.00 -19.44 -4.50
N GLU A 169 -6.75 -20.53 -4.67
CA GLU A 169 -8.17 -20.47 -5.05
C GLU A 169 -8.98 -20.05 -3.83
N LEU A 170 -9.47 -18.83 -3.86
CA LEU A 170 -10.35 -18.26 -2.86
C LEU A 170 -11.24 -17.23 -3.55
N GLU A 171 -12.54 -17.52 -3.56
CA GLU A 171 -13.52 -16.56 -4.07
C GLU A 171 -13.74 -15.47 -3.03
N VAL A 172 -13.48 -14.24 -3.42
CA VAL A 172 -13.59 -13.04 -2.59
C VAL A 172 -14.62 -12.12 -3.19
N ALA A 173 -15.63 -11.75 -2.43
CA ALA A 173 -16.57 -10.71 -2.83
C ALA A 173 -15.92 -9.31 -2.73
N PRO A 174 -16.33 -8.33 -3.55
CA PRO A 174 -15.87 -6.95 -3.34
C PRO A 174 -16.30 -6.43 -1.96
N MET A 175 -15.55 -5.53 -1.39
CA MET A 175 -15.80 -4.93 -0.07
C MET A 175 -15.90 -5.97 1.05
N SER A 176 -15.02 -6.98 1.04
CA SER A 176 -14.92 -8.04 2.05
C SER A 176 -13.72 -7.85 2.95
N ASP A 177 -13.84 -8.30 4.19
CA ASP A 177 -12.71 -8.36 5.12
C ASP A 177 -12.03 -9.73 5.02
N LEU A 178 -10.71 -9.72 4.84
CA LEU A 178 -9.87 -10.90 4.82
C LEU A 178 -8.90 -10.86 5.99
N ALA A 179 -8.67 -12.00 6.62
CA ALA A 179 -7.66 -12.20 7.64
C ALA A 179 -6.41 -12.81 7.01
N VAL A 180 -5.28 -12.11 7.08
CA VAL A 180 -3.96 -12.61 6.69
C VAL A 180 -3.21 -12.94 7.98
N SER A 181 -2.87 -14.22 8.17
CA SER A 181 -2.17 -14.72 9.36
C SER A 181 -0.77 -15.19 9.00
N ILE A 182 0.23 -14.80 9.78
CA ILE A 182 1.61 -15.26 9.65
C ILE A 182 2.16 -15.72 11.00
N TYR A 183 2.78 -16.90 11.04
CA TYR A 183 3.52 -17.39 12.18
C TYR A 183 4.99 -17.08 12.04
N LEU A 184 5.58 -16.56 13.10
CA LEU A 184 6.94 -16.06 13.19
C LEU A 184 7.72 -16.91 14.21
N PRO A 185 8.42 -17.99 13.77
CA PRO A 185 9.05 -18.95 14.69
C PRO A 185 10.33 -18.42 15.36
N LYS A 186 10.94 -17.37 14.80
CA LYS A 186 12.20 -16.79 15.27
C LYS A 186 12.01 -15.31 15.60
N ASP A 187 12.92 -14.76 16.39
CA ASP A 187 13.01 -13.32 16.62
C ASP A 187 13.16 -12.57 15.28
N THR A 188 12.25 -11.64 15.04
CA THR A 188 12.16 -10.86 13.81
C THR A 188 13.04 -9.60 13.84
N GLY A 189 13.49 -9.18 15.02
CA GLY A 189 13.92 -7.79 15.20
C GLY A 189 12.80 -6.78 14.88
N PRO A 190 13.13 -5.49 14.75
CA PRO A 190 12.15 -4.44 14.46
C PRO A 190 11.42 -4.65 13.13
N PRO A 191 10.07 -4.63 13.12
CA PRO A 191 9.30 -4.92 11.92
C PRO A 191 9.31 -3.78 10.90
N THR A 192 9.30 -4.13 9.61
CA THR A 192 8.76 -3.26 8.57
C THR A 192 7.26 -3.07 8.84
N ASN A 193 6.78 -1.84 8.93
CA ASN A 193 5.45 -1.58 9.46
C ASN A 193 4.71 -0.43 8.77
N HIS A 194 3.39 -0.41 9.01
CA HIS A 194 2.50 0.70 8.76
C HIS A 194 1.66 0.94 10.02
N PRO A 195 1.92 2.01 10.80
CA PRO A 195 1.38 2.14 12.17
C PRO A 195 -0.10 2.53 12.23
N VAL A 196 -0.66 3.12 11.17
CA VAL A 196 -2.04 3.63 11.13
C VAL A 196 -2.90 2.73 10.23
N GLY A 197 -2.99 1.44 10.56
CA GLY A 197 -3.75 0.48 9.76
C GLY A 197 -5.27 0.63 9.85
N MET A 198 -5.77 1.35 10.84
CA MET A 198 -7.21 1.58 11.13
C MET A 198 -8.05 0.31 11.29
N HIS A 199 -7.43 -0.86 11.25
CA HIS A 199 -8.01 -2.16 11.58
C HIS A 199 -7.29 -2.82 12.75
N THR A 200 -8.04 -3.51 13.59
CA THR A 200 -7.49 -4.30 14.68
C THR A 200 -6.78 -5.53 14.13
N ALA A 201 -5.51 -5.68 14.48
CA ALA A 201 -4.69 -6.86 14.24
C ALA A 201 -4.44 -7.59 15.56
N TYR A 202 -4.26 -8.90 15.52
CA TYR A 202 -4.20 -9.79 16.66
C TYR A 202 -2.87 -10.51 16.71
N ILE A 203 -2.26 -10.61 17.91
CA ILE A 203 -0.98 -11.27 18.13
C ILE A 203 -1.14 -12.28 19.26
N SER A 204 -0.90 -13.57 18.99
CA SER A 204 -0.94 -14.66 19.96
C SER A 204 0.34 -15.47 19.94
N LYS A 205 0.63 -16.18 21.03
CA LYS A 205 1.77 -17.08 21.14
C LYS A 205 1.59 -18.36 20.29
N GLY A 206 2.67 -18.86 19.74
CA GLY A 206 2.70 -20.10 18.97
C GLY A 206 2.11 -19.97 17.57
N ASP A 207 2.01 -21.09 16.85
CA ASP A 207 1.42 -21.15 15.51
C ASP A 207 -0.10 -21.22 15.58
N MET A 208 -0.76 -20.10 15.36
CA MET A 208 -2.20 -19.92 15.30
C MET A 208 -2.69 -19.56 13.90
N ALA A 209 -1.82 -19.65 12.86
CA ALA A 209 -2.12 -19.13 11.53
C ALA A 209 -3.40 -19.73 10.93
N GLY A 210 -3.58 -21.05 11.02
CA GLY A 210 -4.78 -21.77 10.55
C GLY A 210 -5.89 -21.95 11.59
N GLN A 211 -5.75 -21.44 12.81
CA GLN A 211 -6.77 -21.59 13.84
C GLN A 211 -7.98 -20.69 13.57
N THR A 212 -9.19 -21.18 13.83
CA THR A 212 -10.43 -20.41 13.65
C THR A 212 -10.41 -19.14 14.49
N ILE A 213 -10.02 -19.24 15.76
CA ILE A 213 -9.95 -18.14 16.72
C ILE A 213 -8.54 -18.14 17.31
N MET A 214 -7.94 -16.97 17.50
CA MET A 214 -6.65 -16.83 18.18
C MET A 214 -6.85 -16.84 19.69
N ALA A 215 -6.02 -17.60 20.40
CA ALA A 215 -6.07 -17.68 21.85
C ALA A 215 -5.43 -16.45 22.50
N GLU A 216 -6.14 -15.82 23.43
CA GLU A 216 -5.64 -14.71 24.27
C GLU A 216 -4.81 -13.65 23.50
N PRO A 217 -5.34 -13.07 22.42
CA PRO A 217 -4.56 -12.17 21.59
C PRO A 217 -4.35 -10.80 22.27
N SER A 218 -3.14 -10.30 22.20
CA SER A 218 -2.91 -8.85 22.28
C SER A 218 -3.27 -8.19 20.96
N THR A 219 -3.51 -6.88 20.94
CA THR A 219 -3.98 -6.17 19.76
C THR A 219 -3.10 -4.96 19.42
N THR A 220 -3.04 -4.67 18.11
CA THR A 220 -2.47 -3.44 17.56
C THR A 220 -3.33 -2.99 16.36
N THR A 221 -3.12 -1.77 15.87
CA THR A 221 -3.69 -1.33 14.59
C THR A 221 -2.62 -1.23 13.50
N ALA A 222 -1.40 -1.66 13.76
CA ALA A 222 -0.33 -1.64 12.78
C ALA A 222 -0.38 -2.86 11.85
N TYR A 223 -0.13 -2.65 10.57
CA TYR A 223 0.24 -3.73 9.65
C TYR A 223 1.75 -3.96 9.73
N LEU A 224 2.16 -5.22 9.91
CA LEU A 224 3.57 -5.60 9.98
C LEU A 224 3.89 -6.51 8.80
N TRP A 225 4.89 -6.13 8.02
CA TRP A 225 5.39 -6.83 6.82
C TRP A 225 4.35 -7.05 5.69
N LEU A 226 3.06 -6.89 5.92
CA LEU A 226 2.04 -7.02 4.89
C LEU A 226 2.07 -5.77 3.99
N SER A 227 2.06 -5.97 2.66
CA SER A 227 2.18 -4.88 1.68
C SER A 227 1.00 -4.78 0.73
N SER A 228 0.53 -5.91 0.20
CA SER A 228 -0.66 -5.92 -0.66
C SER A 228 -1.35 -7.26 -0.71
N VAL A 229 -2.59 -7.21 -1.16
CA VAL A 229 -3.41 -8.35 -1.57
C VAL A 229 -3.89 -8.08 -2.99
N ASP A 230 -3.59 -9.03 -3.90
CA ASP A 230 -3.99 -8.93 -5.29
C ASP A 230 -4.97 -10.05 -5.63
N VAL A 231 -5.90 -9.77 -6.54
CA VAL A 231 -6.89 -10.75 -7.04
C VAL A 231 -6.81 -10.92 -8.55
N VAL A 232 -7.18 -12.09 -9.05
CA VAL A 232 -7.45 -12.29 -10.47
C VAL A 232 -8.85 -11.76 -10.76
N ALA A 233 -8.93 -10.77 -11.61
CA ALA A 233 -10.16 -10.08 -11.98
C ALA A 233 -10.40 -10.11 -13.50
N GLU A 234 -11.54 -9.57 -13.94
CA GLU A 234 -11.83 -9.42 -15.38
C GLU A 234 -10.80 -8.51 -16.06
N SER A 235 -10.52 -8.72 -17.34
CA SER A 235 -9.51 -7.98 -18.10
C SER A 235 -9.73 -6.47 -18.18
N LYS A 236 -10.97 -6.00 -17.99
CA LYS A 236 -11.30 -4.57 -17.92
C LYS A 236 -11.01 -3.95 -16.55
N SER A 237 -10.82 -4.78 -15.52
CA SER A 237 -10.63 -4.30 -14.15
C SER A 237 -9.29 -3.56 -14.00
N PHE A 238 -9.25 -2.60 -13.12
CA PHE A 238 -8.03 -1.86 -12.82
C PHE A 238 -8.05 -1.29 -11.40
N ALA A 239 -6.89 -0.82 -10.92
CA ALA A 239 -6.74 -0.20 -9.63
C ALA A 239 -6.53 1.31 -9.74
N ILE A 240 -7.07 2.04 -8.77
CA ILE A 240 -6.76 3.43 -8.44
C ILE A 240 -5.89 3.40 -7.19
N VAL A 241 -4.74 4.07 -7.22
CA VAL A 241 -3.89 4.25 -6.05
C VAL A 241 -4.21 5.60 -5.41
N ALA A 242 -4.73 5.60 -4.19
CA ALA A 242 -4.82 6.81 -3.37
C ALA A 242 -3.45 7.02 -2.70
N TYR A 243 -2.71 8.04 -3.16
CA TYR A 243 -1.33 8.31 -2.78
C TYR A 243 -1.25 9.60 -1.98
N GLY A 244 -0.83 9.50 -0.72
CA GLY A 244 -0.95 10.65 0.17
C GLY A 244 -0.35 10.46 1.57
N ASP A 245 -0.73 11.38 2.44
CA ASP A 245 -0.31 11.45 3.84
C ASP A 245 -1.36 10.89 4.81
N SER A 246 -1.43 11.40 6.05
CA SER A 246 -2.37 10.96 7.09
C SER A 246 -3.84 11.11 6.70
N ILE A 247 -4.16 12.08 5.86
CA ILE A 247 -5.52 12.33 5.41
C ILE A 247 -5.99 11.23 4.46
N THR A 248 -5.09 10.74 3.62
CA THR A 248 -5.33 9.58 2.75
C THR A 248 -5.28 8.28 3.52
N ASP A 249 -4.36 8.15 4.47
CA ASP A 249 -4.21 7.02 5.36
C ASP A 249 -5.50 6.71 6.15
N GLY A 250 -6.26 7.74 6.50
CA GLY A 250 -7.52 7.64 7.23
C GLY A 250 -7.39 7.98 8.71
N TYR A 251 -6.34 8.72 9.07
CA TYR A 251 -6.17 9.23 10.44
C TYR A 251 -7.46 9.95 10.92
N ALA A 252 -7.85 9.75 12.16
CA ALA A 252 -9.07 10.27 12.79
C ALA A 252 -10.41 9.66 12.30
N THR A 253 -10.40 8.62 11.46
CA THR A 253 -11.63 7.85 11.18
C THR A 253 -11.89 6.80 12.29
N THR A 254 -13.13 6.30 12.37
CA THR A 254 -13.51 5.26 13.33
C THR A 254 -12.80 3.95 12.98
N ARG A 255 -12.09 3.40 14.00
CA ARG A 255 -11.39 2.11 13.87
C ARG A 255 -12.35 0.98 13.47
N ASP A 256 -11.91 0.05 12.64
CA ASP A 256 -12.63 -1.14 12.15
C ASP A 256 -13.91 -0.82 11.37
N ALA A 257 -14.14 0.47 11.01
CA ALA A 257 -15.35 0.90 10.32
C ALA A 257 -15.19 1.13 8.81
N ASN A 258 -13.97 1.07 8.28
CA ASN A 258 -13.70 1.25 6.84
C ASN A 258 -14.18 2.61 6.29
N LEU A 259 -13.89 3.72 7.01
CA LEU A 259 -14.44 5.05 6.73
C LEU A 259 -13.40 6.05 6.17
N ALA A 260 -12.16 5.64 5.88
CA ALA A 260 -11.22 6.46 5.14
C ALA A 260 -11.75 6.77 3.73
N TRP A 261 -11.52 7.98 3.21
CA TRP A 261 -12.05 8.42 1.92
C TRP A 261 -11.70 7.48 0.73
N PRO A 262 -10.52 6.81 0.67
CA PRO A 262 -10.25 5.85 -0.40
C PRO A 262 -11.19 4.64 -0.35
N THR A 263 -11.47 4.12 0.84
CA THR A 263 -12.39 2.99 1.03
C THR A 263 -13.84 3.40 0.71
N LEU A 264 -14.25 4.60 1.11
CA LEU A 264 -15.58 5.13 0.76
C LEU A 264 -15.74 5.39 -0.74
N LEU A 265 -14.66 5.82 -1.43
CA LEU A 265 -14.65 5.90 -2.90
C LEU A 265 -14.79 4.49 -3.52
N ALA A 266 -14.06 3.49 -3.02
CA ALA A 266 -14.19 2.10 -3.46
C ALA A 266 -15.64 1.59 -3.30
N LYS A 267 -16.28 1.90 -2.18
CA LYS A 267 -17.69 1.56 -1.92
C LYS A 267 -18.65 2.19 -2.94
N ARG A 268 -18.42 3.47 -3.29
CA ARG A 268 -19.22 4.16 -4.34
C ARG A 268 -18.99 3.54 -5.72
N LEU A 269 -17.74 3.21 -6.07
CA LEU A 269 -17.39 2.56 -7.34
C LEU A 269 -18.01 1.17 -7.43
N SER A 270 -17.95 0.37 -6.37
CA SER A 270 -18.53 -0.97 -6.27
C SER A 270 -20.07 -0.97 -6.38
N ALA A 271 -20.73 0.08 -5.89
CA ALA A 271 -22.19 0.23 -5.97
C ALA A 271 -22.70 0.66 -7.36
N ASN A 272 -21.83 1.07 -8.27
CA ASN A 272 -22.21 1.54 -9.60
C ASN A 272 -21.80 0.53 -10.67
N LYS A 273 -22.76 0.06 -11.48
CA LYS A 273 -22.58 -0.99 -12.51
C LYS A 273 -21.49 -0.67 -13.53
N GLU A 274 -21.24 0.61 -13.82
CA GLU A 274 -20.25 1.05 -14.80
C GLU A 274 -18.82 1.11 -14.22
N THR A 275 -18.69 1.10 -12.89
CA THR A 275 -17.40 1.22 -12.19
C THR A 275 -17.11 0.08 -11.21
N VAL A 276 -18.01 -0.91 -11.09
CA VAL A 276 -17.89 -2.06 -10.16
C VAL A 276 -16.60 -2.88 -10.34
N HIS A 277 -15.94 -2.74 -11.49
CA HIS A 277 -14.70 -3.41 -11.83
C HIS A 277 -13.43 -2.63 -11.44
N ILE A 278 -13.57 -1.54 -10.69
CA ILE A 278 -12.47 -0.65 -10.32
C ILE A 278 -12.13 -0.82 -8.85
N ALA A 279 -10.87 -1.18 -8.58
CA ALA A 279 -10.32 -1.23 -7.24
C ALA A 279 -9.81 0.13 -6.77
N VAL A 280 -9.78 0.35 -5.47
CA VAL A 280 -9.04 1.47 -4.85
C VAL A 280 -8.12 0.88 -3.78
N VAL A 281 -6.84 1.24 -3.82
CA VAL A 281 -5.85 0.86 -2.81
C VAL A 281 -5.29 2.11 -2.13
N ASN A 282 -5.13 2.03 -0.81
CA ASN A 282 -4.65 3.12 0.00
C ASN A 282 -3.13 3.03 0.18
N GLN A 283 -2.40 4.07 -0.24
CA GLN A 283 -0.96 4.23 -0.09
C GLN A 283 -0.62 5.53 0.68
N GLY A 284 -1.49 5.90 1.63
CA GLY A 284 -1.22 6.96 2.58
C GLY A 284 -0.14 6.56 3.58
N ILE A 285 0.60 7.54 4.07
CA ILE A 285 1.52 7.42 5.21
C ILE A 285 1.33 8.64 6.10
N SER A 286 0.86 8.44 7.33
CA SER A 286 0.70 9.55 8.28
C SER A 286 2.02 10.29 8.50
N GLY A 287 2.01 11.62 8.31
CA GLY A 287 3.21 12.47 8.41
C GLY A 287 4.12 12.47 7.17
N ASN A 288 3.72 11.87 6.05
CA ASN A 288 4.53 11.83 4.83
C ASN A 288 4.70 13.21 4.21
N GLN A 289 5.80 13.39 3.51
CA GLN A 289 6.18 14.59 2.76
C GLN A 289 6.45 14.23 1.31
N VAL A 290 6.24 15.18 0.41
CA VAL A 290 6.57 15.02 -1.02
C VAL A 290 8.08 14.94 -1.22
N LEU A 291 8.83 15.86 -0.59
CA LEU A 291 10.19 16.19 -0.96
C LEU A 291 11.25 15.50 -0.10
N ARG A 292 10.95 15.17 1.16
CA ARG A 292 11.92 14.67 2.13
C ARG A 292 11.39 13.47 2.91
N ASP A 293 12.31 12.62 3.31
CA ASP A 293 12.02 11.56 4.27
C ASP A 293 11.63 12.16 5.62
N GLY A 294 10.70 11.52 6.30
CA GLY A 294 10.18 11.90 7.61
C GLY A 294 9.55 10.70 8.31
N ALA A 295 8.25 10.72 8.57
CA ALA A 295 7.53 9.56 9.09
C ALA A 295 7.58 8.35 8.15
N GLY A 296 7.71 8.61 6.84
CA GLY A 296 7.97 7.63 5.80
C GLY A 296 9.05 8.11 4.83
N ILE A 297 9.44 7.27 3.90
CA ILE A 297 10.23 7.66 2.73
C ILE A 297 9.40 8.67 1.94
N SER A 298 10.03 9.74 1.42
CA SER A 298 9.35 10.80 0.68
C SER A 298 8.50 10.25 -0.47
N ALA A 299 7.41 10.93 -0.79
CA ALA A 299 6.53 10.52 -1.89
C ALA A 299 7.30 10.36 -3.21
N LEU A 300 8.26 11.24 -3.50
CA LEU A 300 9.13 11.11 -4.66
C LEU A 300 9.94 9.81 -4.68
N ALA A 301 10.44 9.36 -3.53
CA ALA A 301 11.31 8.19 -3.44
C ALA A 301 10.55 6.86 -3.33
N ARG A 302 9.33 6.84 -2.74
CA ARG A 302 8.52 5.63 -2.61
C ARG A 302 7.59 5.35 -3.79
N PHE A 303 7.51 6.26 -4.76
CA PHE A 303 6.56 6.22 -5.88
C PHE A 303 6.60 4.92 -6.67
N ASP A 304 7.78 4.42 -7.04
CA ASP A 304 7.92 3.19 -7.82
C ASP A 304 7.39 1.98 -7.07
N ARG A 305 7.71 1.89 -5.76
CA ARG A 305 7.27 0.79 -4.91
C ARG A 305 5.77 0.85 -4.63
N ASP A 306 5.21 2.04 -4.37
CA ASP A 306 3.86 2.18 -3.81
C ASP A 306 2.81 2.45 -4.91
N VAL A 307 3.23 2.93 -6.09
CA VAL A 307 2.34 3.21 -7.23
C VAL A 307 2.63 2.31 -8.42
N LEU A 308 3.84 2.42 -9.01
CA LEU A 308 4.14 1.74 -10.27
C LEU A 308 4.14 0.21 -10.17
N SER A 309 4.50 -0.34 -9.01
CA SER A 309 4.54 -1.79 -8.79
C SER A 309 3.16 -2.41 -8.51
N ARG A 310 2.10 -1.61 -8.36
CA ARG A 310 0.76 -2.14 -8.06
C ARG A 310 0.14 -2.77 -9.31
N PRO A 311 -0.22 -4.08 -9.27
CA PRO A 311 -0.88 -4.73 -10.40
C PRO A 311 -2.17 -4.03 -10.81
N GLY A 312 -2.32 -3.83 -12.11
CA GLY A 312 -3.52 -3.25 -12.71
C GLY A 312 -3.73 -1.75 -12.46
N VAL A 313 -2.75 -1.01 -11.94
CA VAL A 313 -2.91 0.44 -11.72
C VAL A 313 -3.12 1.18 -13.05
N LYS A 314 -4.13 2.07 -13.09
CA LYS A 314 -4.38 2.99 -14.21
C LYS A 314 -4.56 4.44 -13.77
N TRP A 315 -4.83 4.68 -12.49
CA TRP A 315 -5.03 5.99 -11.92
C TRP A 315 -4.29 6.15 -10.61
N MET A 316 -3.78 7.34 -10.36
CA MET A 316 -3.31 7.79 -9.06
C MET A 316 -4.12 9.03 -8.64
N ILE A 317 -4.55 9.09 -7.38
CA ILE A 317 -5.08 10.29 -6.74
C ILE A 317 -4.00 10.80 -5.81
N LEU A 318 -3.49 11.99 -6.05
CA LEU A 318 -2.40 12.61 -5.29
C LEU A 318 -2.94 13.64 -4.31
N LEU A 319 -2.88 13.34 -3.01
CA LEU A 319 -3.17 14.26 -1.90
C LEU A 319 -1.99 14.25 -0.94
N GLU A 320 -1.07 15.16 -1.09
CA GLU A 320 0.16 15.28 -0.33
C GLU A 320 0.57 16.75 -0.19
N GLY A 321 1.51 17.05 0.71
CA GLY A 321 2.19 18.34 0.78
C GLY A 321 1.91 19.15 2.04
N ILE A 322 0.87 18.83 2.81
CA ILE A 322 0.54 19.56 4.05
C ILE A 322 1.69 19.44 5.06
N ASN A 323 2.36 18.28 5.14
CA ASN A 323 3.49 18.08 6.04
C ASN A 323 4.77 18.79 5.58
N ASP A 324 5.01 18.93 4.28
CA ASP A 324 6.08 19.79 3.76
C ASP A 324 5.86 21.23 4.21
N ILE A 325 4.62 21.74 4.11
CA ILE A 325 4.22 23.08 4.51
C ILE A 325 4.39 23.25 6.03
N ASN A 326 3.86 22.34 6.82
CA ASN A 326 3.89 22.38 8.29
C ASN A 326 5.31 22.33 8.87
N ILE A 327 6.22 21.61 8.22
CA ILE A 327 7.59 21.42 8.71
C ILE A 327 8.51 22.52 8.18
N ARG A 328 8.44 22.88 6.89
CA ARG A 328 9.37 23.79 6.23
C ARG A 328 8.73 25.11 5.77
N GLY A 329 7.41 25.21 5.69
CA GLY A 329 6.69 26.39 5.26
C GLY A 329 6.57 27.49 6.32
N ARG A 330 6.75 27.16 7.61
CA ARG A 330 6.46 28.05 8.75
C ARG A 330 7.37 29.26 8.84
N ASN A 331 8.66 29.07 8.68
CA ASN A 331 9.69 30.09 8.94
C ASN A 331 10.50 30.36 7.67
N PRO A 332 10.87 31.63 7.43
CA PRO A 332 11.82 31.97 6.36
C PRO A 332 13.23 31.45 6.72
N GLY A 333 14.02 31.15 5.69
CA GLY A 333 15.40 30.73 5.87
C GLY A 333 15.92 29.93 4.66
N PRO A 334 17.18 29.52 4.66
CA PRO A 334 17.78 28.79 3.54
C PRO A 334 17.11 27.46 3.22
N GLU A 335 16.51 26.84 4.24
CA GLU A 335 15.79 25.55 4.15
C GLU A 335 14.27 25.70 4.08
N ALA A 336 13.77 26.93 3.97
CA ALA A 336 12.35 27.22 3.92
C ALA A 336 11.73 26.64 2.64
N LEU A 337 10.58 25.99 2.76
CA LEU A 337 9.82 25.51 1.61
C LEU A 337 9.36 26.70 0.75
N THR A 338 9.40 26.53 -0.56
CA THR A 338 8.71 27.40 -1.52
C THR A 338 7.59 26.64 -2.20
N SER A 339 6.57 27.34 -2.69
CA SER A 339 5.50 26.76 -3.51
C SER A 339 6.08 26.11 -4.77
N ASP A 340 7.12 26.72 -5.38
CA ASP A 340 7.74 26.21 -6.60
C ASP A 340 8.46 24.87 -6.37
N GLU A 341 9.12 24.67 -5.21
CA GLU A 341 9.73 23.39 -4.86
C GLU A 341 8.66 22.28 -4.76
N LEU A 342 7.54 22.56 -4.09
CA LEU A 342 6.46 21.58 -3.93
C LEU A 342 5.81 21.28 -5.29
N ILE A 343 5.54 22.29 -6.11
CA ILE A 343 5.03 22.14 -7.47
C ILE A 343 5.99 21.33 -8.35
N ALA A 344 7.32 21.57 -8.23
CA ALA A 344 8.32 20.78 -8.95
C ALA A 344 8.27 19.30 -8.54
N GLY A 345 8.08 19.01 -7.24
CA GLY A 345 7.85 17.64 -6.76
C GLY A 345 6.61 16.99 -7.40
N TYR A 346 5.49 17.70 -7.45
CA TYR A 346 4.27 17.20 -8.12
C TYR A 346 4.49 16.94 -9.60
N ARG A 347 5.17 17.83 -10.32
CA ARG A 347 5.50 17.64 -11.74
C ARG A 347 6.30 16.36 -11.97
N GLN A 348 7.25 16.03 -11.07
CA GLN A 348 8.01 14.78 -11.16
C GLN A 348 7.12 13.56 -10.97
N LEU A 349 6.20 13.56 -10.00
CA LEU A 349 5.26 12.46 -9.79
C LEU A 349 4.32 12.29 -10.98
N ILE A 350 3.79 13.38 -11.52
CA ILE A 350 2.88 13.37 -12.68
C ILE A 350 3.61 12.82 -13.91
N GLU A 351 4.79 13.32 -14.23
CA GLU A 351 5.57 12.87 -15.39
C GLU A 351 5.91 11.38 -15.33
N ARG A 352 6.33 10.91 -14.14
CA ARG A 352 6.64 9.48 -13.93
C ARG A 352 5.38 8.62 -14.04
N ALA A 353 4.23 9.07 -13.54
CA ALA A 353 2.95 8.40 -13.70
C ALA A 353 2.54 8.31 -15.18
N HIS A 354 2.58 9.44 -15.90
CA HIS A 354 2.25 9.50 -17.34
C HIS A 354 3.19 8.63 -18.18
N SER A 355 4.49 8.62 -17.88
CA SER A 355 5.47 7.75 -18.55
C SER A 355 5.16 6.25 -18.39
N ALA A 356 4.47 5.88 -17.31
CA ALA A 356 3.98 4.52 -17.05
C ALA A 356 2.53 4.27 -17.53
N GLY A 357 1.92 5.24 -18.21
CA GLY A 357 0.53 5.17 -18.68
C GLY A 357 -0.52 5.30 -17.58
N ILE A 358 -0.15 5.85 -16.43
CA ILE A 358 -1.02 6.09 -15.27
C ILE A 358 -1.50 7.54 -15.31
N ARG A 359 -2.81 7.74 -15.26
CA ARG A 359 -3.42 9.08 -15.15
C ARG A 359 -3.42 9.58 -13.71
N VAL A 360 -3.37 10.90 -13.54
CA VAL A 360 -3.24 11.51 -12.21
C VAL A 360 -4.39 12.48 -11.94
N ILE A 361 -5.09 12.26 -10.82
CA ILE A 361 -6.03 13.22 -10.25
C ILE A 361 -5.28 14.02 -9.18
N GLY A 362 -5.22 15.32 -9.32
CA GLY A 362 -4.72 16.22 -8.29
C GLY A 362 -5.82 16.54 -7.28
N ALA A 363 -5.54 16.34 -6.00
CA ALA A 363 -6.40 16.77 -4.91
C ALA A 363 -5.82 18.02 -4.24
N THR A 364 -6.67 19.03 -3.96
CA THR A 364 -6.22 20.24 -3.29
C THR A 364 -5.94 20.00 -1.81
N ILE A 365 -4.90 20.65 -1.29
CA ILE A 365 -4.47 20.57 0.12
C ILE A 365 -5.51 21.30 0.98
N MET A 366 -6.00 20.63 2.02
CA MET A 366 -7.05 21.15 2.91
C MET A 366 -6.55 22.27 3.82
N PRO A 367 -7.45 23.08 4.39
CA PRO A 367 -7.10 24.15 5.32
C PRO A 367 -6.66 23.59 6.67
N GLU A 368 -5.86 24.39 7.43
CA GLU A 368 -5.26 23.94 8.69
C GLU A 368 -5.22 25.02 9.80
N GLU A 369 -6.03 26.08 9.71
CA GLU A 369 -6.09 27.09 10.75
C GLU A 369 -6.50 26.45 12.11
N GLY A 370 -5.68 26.65 13.12
CA GLY A 370 -5.85 26.07 14.44
C GLY A 370 -4.81 24.99 14.78
N VAL A 371 -4.13 24.45 13.77
CA VAL A 371 -3.01 23.52 13.99
C VAL A 371 -1.82 24.29 14.59
N PRO A 372 -1.13 23.75 15.62
CA PRO A 372 0.01 24.45 16.25
C PRO A 372 1.17 24.78 15.29
N THR A 373 1.21 24.12 14.15
CA THR A 373 2.21 24.32 13.09
C THR A 373 1.74 25.27 12.00
N ALA A 374 0.48 25.63 11.95
CA ALA A 374 -0.06 26.57 10.96
C ALA A 374 0.61 27.95 11.04
N SER A 375 0.81 28.60 9.92
CA SER A 375 1.40 29.93 9.81
C SER A 375 0.87 30.65 8.59
N GLU A 376 0.92 32.01 8.61
CA GLU A 376 0.53 32.84 7.46
C GLU A 376 1.31 32.43 6.19
N ARG A 377 2.62 32.26 6.32
CA ARG A 377 3.45 31.82 5.21
C ARG A 377 3.08 30.42 4.70
N GLY A 378 2.75 29.49 5.61
CA GLY A 378 2.28 28.15 5.22
C GLY A 378 0.99 28.24 4.43
N GLU A 379 0.04 29.09 4.86
CA GLU A 379 -1.23 29.33 4.18
C GLU A 379 -1.04 29.98 2.80
N GLU A 380 -0.10 30.90 2.65
CA GLU A 380 0.28 31.46 1.34
C GLU A 380 0.76 30.38 0.39
N ILE A 381 1.67 29.49 0.86
CA ILE A 381 2.17 28.36 0.06
C ILE A 381 1.02 27.44 -0.31
N ARG A 382 0.18 27.04 0.65
CA ARG A 382 -0.99 26.17 0.42
C ARG A 382 -1.92 26.74 -0.63
N THR A 383 -2.26 28.01 -0.49
CA THR A 383 -3.17 28.71 -1.41
C THR A 383 -2.59 28.77 -2.83
N TRP A 384 -1.30 29.08 -2.96
CA TRP A 384 -0.62 29.14 -4.25
C TRP A 384 -0.55 27.76 -4.92
N VAL A 385 -0.19 26.73 -4.17
CA VAL A 385 -0.15 25.35 -4.65
C VAL A 385 -1.54 24.87 -5.06
N ASN A 386 -2.57 25.14 -4.27
CA ASN A 386 -3.96 24.82 -4.61
C ASN A 386 -4.43 25.53 -5.87
N GLN A 387 -4.06 26.80 -6.05
CA GLN A 387 -4.37 27.54 -7.29
C GLN A 387 -3.70 26.86 -8.49
N TRP A 388 -2.44 26.44 -8.36
CA TRP A 388 -1.75 25.70 -9.41
C TRP A 388 -2.42 24.35 -9.70
N ILE A 389 -2.81 23.58 -8.67
CA ILE A 389 -3.54 22.30 -8.85
C ILE A 389 -4.81 22.54 -9.68
N ARG A 390 -5.59 23.59 -9.36
CA ARG A 390 -6.85 23.90 -10.04
C ARG A 390 -6.69 24.36 -11.48
N THR A 391 -5.61 25.06 -11.84
CA THR A 391 -5.54 25.84 -13.09
C THR A 391 -4.44 25.41 -14.06
N SER A 392 -3.42 24.68 -13.61
CA SER A 392 -2.23 24.36 -14.41
C SER A 392 -2.49 23.41 -15.58
N LYS A 393 -3.58 22.63 -15.52
CA LYS A 393 -3.85 21.52 -16.46
C LYS A 393 -2.76 20.45 -16.50
N ALA A 394 -1.93 20.37 -15.44
CA ALA A 394 -0.90 19.35 -15.32
C ALA A 394 -1.47 17.98 -14.95
N PHE A 395 -2.62 17.96 -14.29
CA PHE A 395 -3.36 16.75 -13.91
C PHE A 395 -4.39 16.38 -14.97
N ASP A 396 -4.71 15.08 -15.09
CA ASP A 396 -5.78 14.60 -15.97
C ASP A 396 -7.18 14.97 -15.46
N ALA A 397 -7.31 15.14 -14.15
CA ALA A 397 -8.49 15.67 -13.47
C ALA A 397 -8.11 16.29 -12.12
N VAL A 398 -9.03 17.03 -11.53
CA VAL A 398 -8.85 17.66 -10.22
C VAL A 398 -10.05 17.36 -9.34
N VAL A 399 -9.81 17.06 -8.06
CA VAL A 399 -10.81 17.05 -7.01
C VAL A 399 -10.48 18.13 -5.97
N ASP A 400 -11.45 19.00 -5.68
CA ASP A 400 -11.22 20.17 -4.83
C ASP A 400 -11.60 19.90 -3.37
N PHE A 401 -10.77 19.12 -2.67
CA PHE A 401 -11.01 18.79 -1.26
C PHE A 401 -10.99 20.03 -0.35
N ASP A 402 -10.14 21.02 -0.66
CA ASP A 402 -10.16 22.30 0.05
C ASP A 402 -11.56 22.94 0.01
N ALA A 403 -12.17 23.05 -1.17
CA ALA A 403 -13.52 23.62 -1.31
C ALA A 403 -14.61 22.80 -0.59
N ILE A 404 -14.44 21.47 -0.52
CA ILE A 404 -15.40 20.56 0.11
C ILE A 404 -15.37 20.67 1.63
N VAL A 405 -14.17 20.72 2.23
CA VAL A 405 -14.04 20.62 3.69
C VAL A 405 -13.90 21.96 4.40
N ARG A 406 -13.55 23.05 3.69
CA ARG A 406 -13.35 24.35 4.33
C ARG A 406 -14.64 24.97 4.81
N ASP A 407 -14.58 25.66 5.92
CA ASP A 407 -15.68 26.50 6.43
C ASP A 407 -15.89 27.69 5.47
N PRO A 408 -17.11 27.88 4.92
CA PRO A 408 -17.39 28.98 4.00
C PRO A 408 -17.26 30.37 4.62
N GLN A 409 -17.37 30.49 5.96
CA GLN A 409 -17.22 31.75 6.70
C GLN A 409 -15.76 31.97 7.17
N ARG A 410 -14.99 30.89 7.31
CA ARG A 410 -13.58 30.90 7.73
C ARG A 410 -12.76 29.97 6.83
N PRO A 411 -12.45 30.38 5.59
CA PRO A 411 -11.90 29.48 4.55
C PRO A 411 -10.54 28.82 4.87
N MET A 412 -9.83 29.34 5.88
CA MET A 412 -8.57 28.78 6.34
C MET A 412 -8.77 27.65 7.36
N ARG A 413 -10.03 27.31 7.71
CA ARG A 413 -10.40 26.29 8.70
C ARG A 413 -11.26 25.19 8.10
N ILE A 414 -11.11 23.97 8.60
CA ILE A 414 -12.03 22.87 8.35
C ILE A 414 -13.39 23.18 9.02
N ARG A 415 -14.52 22.82 8.37
CA ARG A 415 -15.86 22.90 8.96
C ARG A 415 -15.92 22.19 10.28
N ALA A 416 -16.63 22.76 11.26
CA ALA A 416 -16.73 22.20 12.59
C ALA A 416 -17.31 20.77 12.61
N GLU A 417 -18.25 20.46 11.70
CA GLU A 417 -18.84 19.13 11.58
C GLU A 417 -17.88 18.06 11.02
N PHE A 418 -16.77 18.48 10.39
CA PHE A 418 -15.75 17.61 9.83
C PHE A 418 -14.47 17.53 10.68
N ASP A 419 -14.34 18.43 11.66
CA ASP A 419 -13.16 18.59 12.50
C ASP A 419 -13.29 17.76 13.79
N PRO A 420 -12.42 16.76 14.05
CA PRO A 420 -12.43 16.03 15.31
C PRO A 420 -11.81 16.81 16.48
N GLY A 421 -11.29 18.03 16.22
CA GLY A 421 -10.66 18.91 17.19
C GLY A 421 -9.14 19.05 17.04
N ASP A 422 -8.53 18.41 16.05
CA ASP A 422 -7.12 18.58 15.72
C ASP A 422 -6.87 19.58 14.57
N HIS A 423 -7.92 20.03 13.91
CA HIS A 423 -7.96 21.06 12.89
C HIS A 423 -7.25 20.73 11.55
N ILE A 424 -6.88 19.47 11.33
CA ILE A 424 -6.17 19.04 10.11
C ILE A 424 -6.75 17.76 9.51
N HIS A 425 -7.22 16.81 10.33
CA HIS A 425 -7.72 15.53 9.83
C HIS A 425 -9.25 15.53 9.79
N PRO A 426 -9.88 15.22 8.65
CA PRO A 426 -11.33 15.05 8.60
C PRO A 426 -11.77 13.82 9.39
N ASN A 427 -12.84 13.95 10.19
CA ASN A 427 -13.51 12.81 10.80
C ASN A 427 -14.28 11.97 9.75
N ASP A 428 -15.07 10.98 10.20
CA ASP A 428 -15.85 10.11 9.32
C ASP A 428 -16.75 10.88 8.33
N ALA A 429 -17.40 11.95 8.80
CA ALA A 429 -18.26 12.77 7.98
C ALA A 429 -17.48 13.55 6.92
N GLY A 430 -16.31 14.09 7.28
CA GLY A 430 -15.40 14.77 6.36
C GLY A 430 -14.83 13.81 5.31
N ASN A 431 -14.38 12.62 5.72
CA ASN A 431 -13.93 11.58 4.79
C ASN A 431 -15.04 11.16 3.82
N LYS A 432 -16.30 11.08 4.30
CA LYS A 432 -17.43 10.80 3.44
C LYS A 432 -17.65 11.93 2.43
N ALA A 433 -17.61 13.18 2.84
CA ALA A 433 -17.76 14.32 1.96
C ALA A 433 -16.67 14.36 0.88
N MET A 434 -15.42 14.04 1.24
CA MET A 434 -14.29 13.91 0.30
C MET A 434 -14.54 12.80 -0.73
N ALA A 435 -14.97 11.63 -0.29
CA ALA A 435 -15.29 10.52 -1.21
C ALA A 435 -16.46 10.87 -2.13
N ASP A 436 -17.48 11.60 -1.64
CA ASP A 436 -18.65 12.01 -2.42
C ASP A 436 -18.33 13.07 -3.48
N ALA A 437 -17.23 13.80 -3.33
CA ALA A 437 -16.80 14.84 -4.27
C ALA A 437 -16.32 14.29 -5.63
N PHE A 438 -16.03 13.01 -5.73
CA PHE A 438 -15.59 12.42 -7.00
C PHE A 438 -16.76 12.25 -7.98
N ASP A 439 -16.62 12.82 -9.18
CA ASP A 439 -17.43 12.42 -10.33
C ASP A 439 -16.92 11.07 -10.87
N LEU A 440 -17.69 10.01 -10.67
CA LEU A 440 -17.30 8.67 -11.10
C LEU A 440 -17.18 8.53 -12.63
N ALA A 441 -17.71 9.46 -13.42
CA ALA A 441 -17.59 9.47 -14.87
C ALA A 441 -16.13 9.65 -15.34
N ILE A 442 -15.27 10.24 -14.51
CA ILE A 442 -13.83 10.40 -14.78
C ILE A 442 -13.18 9.05 -15.07
N PHE A 443 -13.59 7.99 -14.36
CA PHE A 443 -12.99 6.66 -14.43
C PHE A 443 -13.53 5.77 -15.56
N ARG A 444 -14.52 6.24 -16.31
CA ARG A 444 -15.16 5.50 -17.42
C ARG A 444 -14.42 5.67 -18.77
N LYS A 445 -13.46 6.60 -18.84
CA LYS A 445 -12.76 6.99 -20.07
C LYS A 445 -11.49 6.18 -20.30
#